data_b22409969062a10f15605dc544892288
#
_entry.id   b22409969062a10f15605dc544892288
#
_cell.length_a   1.000
_cell.length_b   1.000
_cell.length_c   1.000
_cell.angle_alpha   90.00
_cell.angle_beta   90.00
_cell.angle_gamma   90.00
#
_symmetry.space_group_name_H-M   'P 1'
#
loop_
_entity.id
_entity.type
_entity.pdbx_description
1 polymer ?
#
loop_
_entity_poly.entity_id
_entity_poly.type
_entity_poly.pdbx_seq_one_letter_code
_entity_poly.pdbx_strand_id
1 'polypeptide(L)'
;SQFFITHIETPWLDNKHTVFGKVIEGMSVINSIEQGDEIIKLTISRVGDKAEGFDSLNSFNQFNNQKEEREKKMKLDFNNKIDEISKGFKITDSGLRYKIISKNNGNKPKVSDTVKVHYKGQLIDGTVFDSSYKRNEPIEFKLGIGQVIKGWDEGISLLSVGEKARFLIPGNLAYGEMGAGGIIPPNADPTQILGAIILRSFQLTASLRLWENVEEKELNTITPNELPKTIWDSMLSE
;
A
#
# COMPACT_ATOMS: atom_id res chain seq x y z
N SER A 1 20.57 -9.48 -18.69
CA SER A 1 21.03 -9.48 -17.28
C SER A 1 22.31 -8.68 -17.20
N GLN A 2 22.44 -7.89 -16.14
CA GLN A 2 23.64 -7.10 -15.87
C GLN A 2 24.32 -7.64 -14.62
N PHE A 3 25.63 -7.53 -14.56
CA PHE A 3 26.41 -7.80 -13.36
C PHE A 3 27.42 -6.66 -13.17
N PHE A 4 27.91 -6.53 -11.95
CA PHE A 4 28.99 -5.60 -11.62
C PHE A 4 29.97 -6.25 -10.64
N ILE A 5 31.18 -5.74 -10.61
CA ILE A 5 32.21 -6.17 -9.70
C ILE A 5 32.52 -5.02 -8.75
N THR A 6 32.41 -5.25 -7.45
CA THR A 6 32.75 -4.25 -6.45
C THR A 6 34.27 -4.28 -6.21
N HIS A 7 34.89 -3.11 -6.13
CA HIS A 7 36.33 -2.96 -5.84
C HIS A 7 36.59 -2.41 -4.43
N ILE A 8 35.51 -2.08 -3.71
CA ILE A 8 35.49 -1.65 -2.31
C ILE A 8 34.34 -2.37 -1.58
N GLU A 9 34.32 -2.29 -0.27
CA GLU A 9 33.19 -2.77 0.52
C GLU A 9 31.94 -1.92 0.23
N THR A 10 30.82 -2.58 0.03
CA THR A 10 29.55 -1.94 -0.40
C THR A 10 28.38 -2.36 0.49
N PRO A 11 28.39 -2.08 1.81
CA PRO A 11 27.36 -2.57 2.73
C PRO A 11 25.96 -2.00 2.41
N TRP A 12 25.86 -0.89 1.70
CA TRP A 12 24.58 -0.33 1.25
C TRP A 12 23.88 -1.16 0.16
N LEU A 13 24.56 -2.16 -0.42
CA LEU A 13 24.03 -3.11 -1.39
C LEU A 13 23.51 -4.41 -0.75
N ASP A 14 23.74 -4.58 0.55
CA ASP A 14 23.30 -5.76 1.28
C ASP A 14 21.76 -5.87 1.22
N ASN A 15 21.29 -7.09 1.03
CA ASN A 15 19.86 -7.42 0.82
C ASN A 15 19.21 -6.80 -0.44
N LYS A 16 19.96 -6.10 -1.30
CA LYS A 16 19.47 -5.52 -2.56
C LYS A 16 19.99 -6.28 -3.78
N HIS A 17 21.14 -6.90 -3.67
CA HIS A 17 21.78 -7.62 -4.77
C HIS A 17 22.29 -8.98 -4.31
N THR A 18 22.28 -9.96 -5.23
CA THR A 18 22.78 -11.31 -4.98
C THR A 18 24.27 -11.36 -5.27
N VAL A 19 25.08 -11.76 -4.28
CA VAL A 19 26.49 -12.08 -4.48
C VAL A 19 26.59 -13.49 -5.03
N PHE A 20 27.13 -13.66 -6.24
CA PHE A 20 27.28 -14.96 -6.90
C PHE A 20 28.76 -15.38 -7.08
N GLY A 21 29.69 -14.52 -6.73
CA GLY A 21 31.13 -14.82 -6.86
C GLY A 21 32.01 -13.78 -6.18
N LYS A 22 33.31 -14.07 -6.14
CA LYS A 22 34.34 -13.16 -5.67
C LYS A 22 35.52 -13.18 -6.63
N VAL A 23 36.22 -12.07 -6.73
CA VAL A 23 37.48 -11.99 -7.46
C VAL A 23 38.56 -12.75 -6.68
N ILE A 24 39.21 -13.67 -7.35
CA ILE A 24 40.30 -14.47 -6.75
C ILE A 24 41.67 -14.03 -7.25
N GLU A 25 41.73 -13.41 -8.45
CA GLU A 25 42.96 -12.94 -9.08
C GLU A 25 42.62 -11.76 -10.01
N GLY A 26 43.61 -10.86 -10.26
CA GLY A 26 43.46 -9.76 -11.20
C GLY A 26 42.77 -8.52 -10.66
N MET A 27 42.73 -8.31 -9.35
CA MET A 27 42.10 -7.13 -8.73
C MET A 27 42.71 -5.81 -9.21
N SER A 28 44.00 -5.78 -9.55
CA SER A 28 44.66 -4.61 -10.13
C SER A 28 44.09 -4.23 -11.50
N VAL A 29 43.74 -5.24 -12.31
CA VAL A 29 43.10 -5.02 -13.61
C VAL A 29 41.72 -4.39 -13.42
N ILE A 30 40.93 -4.91 -12.48
CA ILE A 30 39.60 -4.36 -12.17
C ILE A 30 39.70 -2.89 -11.76
N ASN A 31 40.69 -2.53 -10.95
CA ASN A 31 40.89 -1.15 -10.52
C ASN A 31 41.37 -0.21 -11.63
N SER A 32 41.82 -0.75 -12.77
CA SER A 32 42.27 0.02 -13.93
C SER A 32 41.20 0.16 -15.03
N ILE A 33 40.02 -0.46 -14.88
CA ILE A 33 38.94 -0.38 -15.86
C ILE A 33 38.34 1.03 -15.82
N GLU A 34 38.14 1.62 -16.99
CA GLU A 34 37.55 2.92 -17.19
C GLU A 34 36.19 2.84 -17.90
N GLN A 35 35.43 3.94 -17.83
CA GLN A 35 34.14 4.00 -18.51
C GLN A 35 34.34 3.98 -20.02
N GLY A 36 33.74 3.00 -20.69
CA GLY A 36 33.86 2.79 -22.12
C GLY A 36 34.70 1.59 -22.50
N ASP A 37 35.37 0.97 -21.53
CA ASP A 37 36.10 -0.28 -21.79
C ASP A 37 35.12 -1.39 -22.17
N GLU A 38 35.52 -2.18 -23.17
CA GLU A 38 34.68 -3.26 -23.71
C GLU A 38 35.10 -4.62 -23.16
N ILE A 39 34.13 -5.44 -22.82
CA ILE A 39 34.36 -6.86 -22.52
C ILE A 39 34.52 -7.61 -23.84
N ILE A 40 35.74 -7.86 -24.26
CA ILE A 40 36.04 -8.54 -25.54
C ILE A 40 35.64 -10.02 -25.48
N LYS A 41 35.84 -10.66 -24.33
CA LYS A 41 35.57 -12.09 -24.17
C LYS A 41 35.35 -12.45 -22.70
N LEU A 42 34.28 -13.21 -22.45
CA LEU A 42 34.00 -13.88 -21.18
C LEU A 42 34.15 -15.40 -21.39
N THR A 43 34.98 -16.06 -20.61
CA THR A 43 35.12 -17.51 -20.64
C THR A 43 34.67 -18.09 -19.30
N ILE A 44 33.76 -19.05 -19.33
CA ILE A 44 33.30 -19.77 -18.15
C ILE A 44 34.01 -21.11 -18.12
N SER A 45 34.89 -21.32 -17.13
CA SER A 45 35.53 -22.61 -16.86
C SER A 45 34.70 -23.38 -15.84
N ARG A 46 34.28 -24.58 -16.19
CA ARG A 46 33.58 -25.49 -15.29
C ARG A 46 34.61 -26.40 -14.62
N VAL A 47 34.64 -26.42 -13.31
CA VAL A 47 35.63 -27.20 -12.53
C VAL A 47 34.87 -28.10 -11.55
N GLY A 48 35.10 -29.41 -11.71
CA GLY A 48 34.49 -30.47 -10.91
C GLY A 48 33.13 -30.96 -11.41
N ASP A 49 32.83 -32.20 -11.06
CA ASP A 49 31.68 -32.98 -11.59
C ASP A 49 30.33 -32.24 -11.52
N LYS A 50 30.11 -31.50 -10.44
CA LYS A 50 28.87 -30.70 -10.27
C LYS A 50 28.76 -29.56 -11.26
N ALA A 51 29.88 -28.89 -11.56
CA ALA A 51 29.87 -27.77 -12.50
C ALA A 51 29.84 -28.27 -13.95
N GLU A 52 30.50 -29.37 -14.23
CA GLU A 52 30.50 -30.00 -15.55
C GLU A 52 29.13 -30.55 -15.92
N GLY A 53 28.45 -31.22 -14.96
CA GLY A 53 27.10 -31.75 -15.12
C GLY A 53 25.97 -30.71 -15.00
N PHE A 54 26.27 -29.44 -14.76
CA PHE A 54 25.24 -28.43 -14.60
C PHE A 54 24.59 -28.03 -15.92
N ASP A 55 23.29 -28.34 -16.06
CA ASP A 55 22.45 -27.88 -17.17
C ASP A 55 21.82 -26.54 -16.85
N SER A 56 22.46 -25.48 -17.35
CA SER A 56 22.01 -24.10 -17.10
C SER A 56 20.67 -23.79 -17.73
N LEU A 57 20.38 -24.36 -18.91
CA LEU A 57 19.12 -24.08 -19.61
C LEU A 57 17.94 -24.73 -18.88
N ASN A 58 18.08 -25.98 -18.49
CA ASN A 58 17.04 -26.67 -17.73
C ASN A 58 16.83 -26.02 -16.36
N SER A 59 17.93 -25.67 -15.67
CA SER A 59 17.85 -24.98 -14.38
C SER A 59 17.14 -23.61 -14.49
N PHE A 60 17.42 -22.85 -15.55
CA PHE A 60 16.78 -21.57 -15.81
C PHE A 60 15.29 -21.74 -16.15
N ASN A 61 14.93 -22.72 -16.96
CA ASN A 61 13.54 -23.02 -17.29
C ASN A 61 12.76 -23.47 -16.04
N GLN A 62 13.33 -24.33 -15.21
CA GLN A 62 12.73 -24.75 -13.96
C GLN A 62 12.51 -23.55 -13.01
N PHE A 63 13.50 -22.65 -12.90
CA PHE A 63 13.39 -21.45 -12.09
C PHE A 63 12.24 -20.53 -12.57
N ASN A 64 12.15 -20.32 -13.88
CA ASN A 64 11.08 -19.49 -14.46
C ASN A 64 9.70 -20.10 -14.24
N ASN A 65 9.54 -21.42 -14.47
CA ASN A 65 8.29 -22.11 -14.21
C ASN A 65 7.88 -21.99 -12.73
N GLN A 66 8.82 -22.21 -11.81
CA GLN A 66 8.56 -22.06 -10.38
C GLN A 66 8.26 -20.60 -9.97
N LYS A 67 8.82 -19.63 -10.69
CA LYS A 67 8.49 -18.21 -10.48
C LYS A 67 7.07 -17.92 -10.87
N GLU A 68 6.64 -18.36 -12.05
CA GLU A 68 5.25 -18.19 -12.53
C GLU A 68 4.23 -18.87 -11.60
N GLU A 69 4.53 -20.09 -11.15
CA GLU A 69 3.67 -20.78 -10.19
C GLU A 69 3.56 -20.05 -8.85
N ARG A 70 4.69 -19.53 -8.34
CA ARG A 70 4.70 -18.72 -7.12
C ARG A 70 3.90 -17.43 -7.28
N GLU A 71 4.06 -16.74 -8.41
CA GLU A 71 3.28 -15.53 -8.71
C GLU A 71 1.78 -15.82 -8.81
N LYS A 72 1.39 -16.89 -9.48
CA LYS A 72 -0.02 -17.34 -9.55
C LYS A 72 -0.57 -17.67 -8.16
N LYS A 73 0.22 -18.39 -7.35
CA LYS A 73 -0.18 -18.71 -5.98
C LYS A 73 -0.33 -17.46 -5.12
N MET A 74 0.64 -16.54 -5.16
CA MET A 74 0.57 -15.29 -4.42
C MET A 74 -0.66 -14.45 -4.82
N LYS A 75 -0.97 -14.36 -6.12
CA LYS A 75 -2.19 -13.69 -6.61
C LYS A 75 -3.46 -14.36 -6.10
N LEU A 76 -3.51 -15.68 -6.10
CA LEU A 76 -4.66 -16.42 -5.59
C LEU A 76 -4.85 -16.21 -4.09
N ASP A 77 -3.79 -16.36 -3.30
CA ASP A 77 -3.82 -16.17 -1.85
C ASP A 77 -4.23 -14.73 -1.49
N PHE A 78 -3.73 -13.75 -2.26
CA PHE A 78 -4.10 -12.36 -2.11
C PHE A 78 -5.59 -12.13 -2.42
N ASN A 79 -6.09 -12.65 -3.53
CA ASN A 79 -7.50 -12.51 -3.89
C ASN A 79 -8.42 -13.17 -2.86
N ASN A 80 -8.06 -14.34 -2.35
CA ASN A 80 -8.78 -15.02 -1.29
C ASN A 80 -8.85 -14.14 -0.02
N LYS A 81 -7.74 -13.52 0.34
CA LYS A 81 -7.68 -12.59 1.48
C LYS A 81 -8.56 -11.36 1.26
N ILE A 82 -8.55 -10.80 0.04
CA ILE A 82 -9.45 -9.70 -0.34
C ILE A 82 -10.90 -10.09 -0.17
N ASP A 83 -11.30 -11.25 -0.68
CA ASP A 83 -12.68 -11.71 -0.64
C ASP A 83 -13.13 -11.99 0.80
N GLU A 84 -12.24 -12.50 1.64
CA GLU A 84 -12.48 -12.68 3.07
C GLU A 84 -12.73 -11.34 3.78
N ILE A 85 -11.80 -10.37 3.66
CA ILE A 85 -11.92 -9.06 4.33
C ILE A 85 -13.09 -8.24 3.77
N SER A 86 -13.46 -8.43 2.51
CA SER A 86 -14.54 -7.70 1.87
C SER A 86 -15.90 -8.41 1.91
N LYS A 87 -16.03 -9.44 2.72
CA LYS A 87 -17.31 -10.16 2.88
C LYS A 87 -18.41 -9.21 3.32
N GLY A 88 -19.47 -9.10 2.49
CA GLY A 88 -20.58 -8.18 2.72
C GLY A 88 -20.29 -6.72 2.37
N PHE A 89 -19.22 -6.44 1.64
CA PHE A 89 -19.00 -5.14 1.02
C PHE A 89 -19.78 -5.03 -0.28
N LYS A 90 -20.17 -3.80 -0.62
CA LYS A 90 -20.65 -3.46 -1.96
C LYS A 90 -19.46 -3.13 -2.84
N ILE A 91 -19.58 -3.38 -4.13
CA ILE A 91 -18.54 -3.11 -5.13
C ILE A 91 -19.12 -2.10 -6.11
N THR A 92 -18.35 -1.06 -6.43
CA THR A 92 -18.68 -0.08 -7.49
C THR A 92 -18.10 -0.53 -8.84
N ASP A 93 -18.49 0.12 -9.92
CA ASP A 93 -17.99 -0.16 -11.28
C ASP A 93 -16.47 0.10 -11.41
N SER A 94 -15.91 0.99 -10.60
CA SER A 94 -14.48 1.26 -10.54
C SER A 94 -13.67 0.18 -9.81
N GLY A 95 -14.34 -0.75 -9.12
CA GLY A 95 -13.74 -1.78 -8.28
C GLY A 95 -13.52 -1.37 -6.82
N LEU A 96 -13.96 -0.17 -6.42
CA LEU A 96 -13.96 0.24 -5.01
C LEU A 96 -14.91 -0.66 -4.23
N ARG A 97 -14.43 -1.26 -3.14
CA ARG A 97 -15.31 -2.03 -2.24
C ARG A 97 -15.56 -1.23 -0.97
N TYR A 98 -16.82 -1.18 -0.52
CA TYR A 98 -17.18 -0.42 0.67
C TYR A 98 -18.26 -1.08 1.51
N LYS A 99 -18.21 -0.80 2.81
CA LYS A 99 -19.24 -1.22 3.77
C LYS A 99 -19.51 -0.08 4.73
N ILE A 100 -20.78 0.37 4.79
CA ILE A 100 -21.23 1.33 5.79
C ILE A 100 -21.36 0.59 7.12
N ILE A 101 -20.61 1.02 8.14
CA ILE A 101 -20.56 0.41 9.48
C ILE A 101 -21.62 1.07 10.37
N SER A 102 -21.76 2.39 10.29
CA SER A 102 -22.75 3.15 11.04
C SER A 102 -23.46 4.10 10.09
N LYS A 103 -24.76 3.96 9.99
CA LYS A 103 -25.60 4.82 9.18
C LYS A 103 -25.95 6.12 9.93
N ASN A 104 -26.11 7.18 9.19
CA ASN A 104 -26.67 8.44 9.65
C ASN A 104 -27.56 9.04 8.56
N ASN A 105 -28.51 9.88 8.97
CA ASN A 105 -29.46 10.58 8.07
C ASN A 105 -28.96 11.96 7.67
N GLY A 106 -27.66 12.22 7.75
CA GLY A 106 -27.06 13.46 7.29
C GLY A 106 -27.14 13.64 5.78
N ASN A 107 -26.93 14.87 5.32
CA ASN A 107 -26.88 15.16 3.89
C ASN A 107 -25.68 14.48 3.23
N LYS A 108 -25.83 14.10 1.96
CA LYS A 108 -24.70 13.64 1.15
C LYS A 108 -23.91 14.84 0.64
N PRO A 109 -22.56 14.79 0.70
CA PRO A 109 -21.73 15.83 0.14
C PRO A 109 -21.82 15.84 -1.38
N LYS A 110 -21.71 17.02 -1.97
CA LYS A 110 -21.67 17.24 -3.42
C LYS A 110 -20.23 17.50 -3.86
N VAL A 111 -19.99 17.36 -5.15
CA VAL A 111 -18.70 17.76 -5.76
C VAL A 111 -18.40 19.22 -5.39
N SER A 112 -17.15 19.50 -5.03
CA SER A 112 -16.64 20.78 -4.54
C SER A 112 -17.06 21.18 -3.11
N ASP A 113 -17.87 20.40 -2.43
CA ASP A 113 -18.11 20.63 -1.01
C ASP A 113 -16.82 20.38 -0.21
N THR A 114 -16.58 21.21 0.82
CA THR A 114 -15.49 20.97 1.75
C THR A 114 -15.94 19.94 2.79
N VAL A 115 -15.17 18.84 2.90
CA VAL A 115 -15.44 17.76 3.83
C VAL A 115 -14.31 17.63 4.86
N LYS A 116 -14.68 17.32 6.11
CA LYS A 116 -13.73 16.98 7.19
C LYS A 116 -13.84 15.50 7.51
N VAL A 117 -12.72 14.79 7.45
CA VAL A 117 -12.70 13.33 7.51
C VAL A 117 -11.68 12.85 8.51
N HIS A 118 -12.13 12.09 9.51
CA HIS A 118 -11.23 11.26 10.30
C HIS A 118 -11.05 9.90 9.63
N TYR A 119 -9.80 9.42 9.60
CA TYR A 119 -9.48 8.18 8.93
C TYR A 119 -8.32 7.42 9.58
N LYS A 120 -8.25 6.15 9.26
CA LYS A 120 -7.10 5.28 9.49
C LYS A 120 -6.82 4.54 8.18
N GLY A 121 -5.67 4.81 7.58
CA GLY A 121 -5.16 4.11 6.41
C GLY A 121 -4.25 2.95 6.82
N GLN A 122 -4.52 1.75 6.31
CA GLN A 122 -3.69 0.57 6.55
C GLN A 122 -3.62 -0.29 5.30
N LEU A 123 -2.53 -1.02 5.15
CA LEU A 123 -2.37 -2.03 4.11
C LEU A 123 -3.14 -3.30 4.48
N ILE A 124 -3.26 -4.23 3.53
CA ILE A 124 -3.95 -5.52 3.75
C ILE A 124 -3.27 -6.37 4.82
N ASP A 125 -1.95 -6.22 4.99
CA ASP A 125 -1.19 -6.90 6.04
C ASP A 125 -1.44 -6.33 7.44
N GLY A 126 -2.21 -5.21 7.53
CA GLY A 126 -2.50 -4.52 8.78
C GLY A 126 -1.56 -3.35 9.08
N THR A 127 -0.50 -3.15 8.30
CA THR A 127 0.44 -2.03 8.49
C THR A 127 -0.27 -0.70 8.35
N VAL A 128 -0.31 0.10 9.41
CA VAL A 128 -0.91 1.44 9.40
C VAL A 128 0.09 2.44 8.85
N PHE A 129 -0.22 3.02 7.69
CA PHE A 129 0.64 3.99 7.05
C PHE A 129 0.28 5.44 7.38
N ASP A 130 -1.00 5.73 7.65
CA ASP A 130 -1.43 7.07 8.07
C ASP A 130 -2.72 7.01 8.90
N SER A 131 -2.88 7.99 9.82
CA SER A 131 -4.06 8.09 10.67
C SER A 131 -4.25 9.51 11.18
N SER A 132 -5.42 10.08 10.92
CA SER A 132 -5.83 11.38 11.47
C SER A 132 -6.04 11.32 12.99
N TYR A 133 -6.32 10.15 13.53
CA TYR A 133 -6.48 9.95 14.99
C TYR A 133 -5.16 10.10 15.74
N LYS A 134 -4.03 9.71 15.14
CA LYS A 134 -2.70 9.92 15.74
C LYS A 134 -2.35 11.40 15.86
N ARG A 135 -2.89 12.22 14.96
CA ARG A 135 -2.70 13.68 14.95
C ARG A 135 -3.79 14.42 15.72
N ASN A 136 -4.86 13.71 16.12
CA ASN A 136 -6.09 14.28 16.70
C ASN A 136 -6.70 15.42 15.85
N GLU A 137 -6.52 15.35 14.52
CA GLU A 137 -6.95 16.36 13.58
C GLU A 137 -7.50 15.70 12.30
N PRO A 138 -8.78 16.00 11.91
CA PRO A 138 -9.34 15.50 10.66
C PRO A 138 -8.63 16.14 9.46
N ILE A 139 -8.57 15.42 8.35
CA ILE A 139 -8.17 16.03 7.08
C ILE A 139 -9.36 16.80 6.49
N GLU A 140 -9.08 17.99 5.97
CA GLU A 140 -10.05 18.84 5.29
C GLU A 140 -9.68 18.96 3.80
N PHE A 141 -10.64 18.76 2.91
CA PHE A 141 -10.43 18.88 1.48
C PHE A 141 -11.75 19.08 0.73
N LYS A 142 -11.66 19.55 -0.53
CA LYS A 142 -12.81 19.64 -1.43
C LYS A 142 -13.02 18.33 -2.17
N LEU A 143 -14.24 17.79 -2.06
CA LEU A 143 -14.61 16.50 -2.62
C LEU A 143 -14.68 16.54 -4.16
N GLY A 144 -14.19 15.50 -4.82
CA GLY A 144 -14.41 15.25 -6.25
C GLY A 144 -13.58 16.11 -7.20
N ILE A 145 -12.56 16.83 -6.71
CA ILE A 145 -11.70 17.69 -7.55
C ILE A 145 -10.23 17.21 -7.59
N GLY A 146 -9.96 15.99 -7.14
CA GLY A 146 -8.64 15.38 -7.21
C GLY A 146 -7.63 15.88 -6.17
N GLN A 147 -8.07 16.45 -5.06
CA GLN A 147 -7.18 16.80 -3.93
C GLN A 147 -6.73 15.58 -3.12
N VAL A 148 -7.42 14.48 -3.28
CA VAL A 148 -7.16 13.19 -2.64
C VAL A 148 -7.15 12.06 -3.66
N ILE A 149 -6.80 10.86 -3.26
CA ILE A 149 -6.84 9.70 -4.16
C ILE A 149 -8.25 9.45 -4.70
N LYS A 150 -8.35 8.94 -5.93
CA LYS A 150 -9.63 8.72 -6.61
C LYS A 150 -10.62 7.90 -5.79
N GLY A 151 -10.13 6.88 -5.09
CA GLY A 151 -10.95 6.05 -4.22
C GLY A 151 -11.57 6.81 -3.03
N TRP A 152 -10.96 7.91 -2.59
CA TRP A 152 -11.55 8.78 -1.59
C TRP A 152 -12.63 9.68 -2.18
N ASP A 153 -12.34 10.35 -3.30
CA ASP A 153 -13.33 11.18 -3.98
C ASP A 153 -14.59 10.38 -4.29
N GLU A 154 -14.45 9.16 -4.79
CA GLU A 154 -15.57 8.28 -5.05
C GLU A 154 -16.24 7.78 -3.76
N GLY A 155 -15.46 7.17 -2.86
CA GLY A 155 -16.01 6.52 -1.67
C GLY A 155 -16.73 7.46 -0.73
N ILE A 156 -16.19 8.67 -0.53
CA ILE A 156 -16.78 9.68 0.35
C ILE A 156 -18.07 10.24 -0.25
N SER A 157 -18.18 10.36 -1.57
CA SER A 157 -19.41 10.78 -2.24
C SER A 157 -20.60 9.82 -2.01
N LEU A 158 -20.32 8.56 -1.68
CA LEU A 158 -21.34 7.55 -1.40
C LEU A 158 -21.95 7.69 -0.01
N LEU A 159 -21.28 8.41 0.90
CA LEU A 159 -21.64 8.50 2.31
C LEU A 159 -22.42 9.76 2.62
N SER A 160 -23.20 9.69 3.69
CA SER A 160 -23.86 10.85 4.31
C SER A 160 -23.02 11.36 5.48
N VAL A 161 -23.20 12.64 5.82
CA VAL A 161 -22.55 13.25 6.98
C VAL A 161 -22.83 12.42 8.25
N GLY A 162 -21.78 12.13 9.01
CA GLY A 162 -21.85 11.33 10.23
C GLY A 162 -21.84 9.81 10.01
N GLU A 163 -21.86 9.32 8.78
CA GLU A 163 -21.70 7.89 8.51
C GLU A 163 -20.25 7.44 8.72
N LYS A 164 -20.10 6.18 9.13
CA LYS A 164 -18.81 5.49 9.22
C LYS A 164 -18.79 4.38 8.20
N ALA A 165 -17.70 4.28 7.45
CA ALA A 165 -17.56 3.24 6.45
C ALA A 165 -16.12 2.68 6.42
N ARG A 166 -16.00 1.45 5.94
CA ARG A 166 -14.73 0.83 5.58
C ARG A 166 -14.66 0.76 4.06
N PHE A 167 -13.52 1.13 3.52
CA PHE A 167 -13.23 1.04 2.10
C PHE A 167 -12.07 0.08 1.86
N LEU A 168 -12.17 -0.72 0.81
CA LEU A 168 -11.05 -1.38 0.17
C LEU A 168 -10.82 -0.68 -1.17
N ILE A 169 -9.69 0.00 -1.29
CA ILE A 169 -9.37 0.85 -2.44
C ILE A 169 -8.31 0.16 -3.28
N PRO A 170 -8.61 -0.27 -4.49
CA PRO A 170 -7.62 -0.88 -5.36
C PRO A 170 -6.54 0.13 -5.78
N GLY A 171 -5.34 -0.35 -6.10
CA GLY A 171 -4.17 0.49 -6.35
C GLY A 171 -4.37 1.54 -7.42
N ASN A 172 -5.12 1.25 -8.50
CA ASN A 172 -5.45 2.19 -9.57
C ASN A 172 -6.33 3.37 -9.12
N LEU A 173 -7.04 3.21 -8.00
CA LEU A 173 -7.81 4.28 -7.34
C LEU A 173 -7.06 4.91 -6.16
N ALA A 174 -5.86 4.43 -5.84
CA ALA A 174 -4.99 4.91 -4.78
C ALA A 174 -3.71 5.55 -5.37
N TYR A 175 -2.57 4.96 -5.13
CA TYR A 175 -1.26 5.54 -5.47
C TYR A 175 -0.67 4.98 -6.77
N GLY A 176 -1.32 4.00 -7.41
CA GLY A 176 -0.92 3.41 -8.68
C GLY A 176 0.49 2.81 -8.66
N GLU A 177 1.14 2.89 -9.82
CA GLU A 177 2.49 2.35 -10.04
C GLU A 177 3.60 3.14 -9.34
N MET A 178 3.33 4.40 -8.96
CA MET A 178 4.35 5.25 -8.33
C MET A 178 4.53 4.97 -6.83
N GLY A 179 3.55 4.32 -6.20
CA GLY A 179 3.58 4.11 -4.76
C GLY A 179 3.47 5.40 -3.95
N ALA A 180 3.78 5.35 -2.67
CA ALA A 180 3.80 6.54 -1.79
C ALA A 180 4.76 6.39 -0.62
N GLY A 181 5.59 7.42 -0.42
CA GLY A 181 6.32 7.70 0.82
C GLY A 181 7.22 6.58 1.36
N GLY A 182 7.72 5.68 0.52
CA GLY A 182 8.59 4.57 0.96
C GLY A 182 7.85 3.42 1.68
N ILE A 183 6.59 3.60 2.04
CA ILE A 183 5.76 2.56 2.68
C ILE A 183 5.01 1.75 1.60
N ILE A 184 4.61 2.40 0.53
CA ILE A 184 3.99 1.78 -0.64
C ILE A 184 5.02 1.79 -1.75
N PRO A 185 5.65 0.63 -2.07
CA PRO A 185 6.73 0.58 -3.06
C PRO A 185 6.27 1.04 -4.45
N PRO A 186 7.15 1.65 -5.26
CA PRO A 186 6.90 1.84 -6.68
C PRO A 186 6.67 0.48 -7.36
N ASN A 187 5.75 0.43 -8.32
CA ASN A 187 5.36 -0.81 -9.00
C ASN A 187 4.84 -1.90 -8.04
N ALA A 188 4.42 -1.54 -6.84
CA ALA A 188 3.62 -2.45 -6.04
C ALA A 188 2.46 -2.90 -6.93
N ASP A 189 2.33 -4.21 -7.09
CA ASP A 189 1.21 -4.79 -7.86
C ASP A 189 -0.06 -4.02 -7.49
N PRO A 190 -0.81 -3.44 -8.44
CA PRO A 190 -2.05 -2.69 -8.16
C PRO A 190 -2.99 -3.46 -7.24
N THR A 191 -2.85 -4.78 -7.19
CA THR A 191 -3.58 -5.67 -6.29
C THR A 191 -3.03 -5.68 -4.86
N GLN A 192 -1.81 -5.18 -4.60
CA GLN A 192 -1.19 -5.17 -3.27
C GLN A 192 -1.44 -3.88 -2.47
N ILE A 193 -1.90 -2.82 -3.15
CA ILE A 193 -2.19 -1.53 -2.49
C ILE A 193 -3.68 -1.46 -2.19
N LEU A 194 -4.07 -2.11 -1.13
CA LEU A 194 -5.41 -1.97 -0.57
C LEU A 194 -5.31 -1.21 0.74
N GLY A 195 -5.67 0.06 0.70
CA GLY A 195 -5.89 0.82 1.92
C GLY A 195 -7.26 0.52 2.48
N ALA A 196 -7.35 -0.05 3.68
CA ALA A 196 -8.58 -0.02 4.44
C ALA A 196 -8.71 1.35 5.10
N ILE A 197 -9.63 2.19 4.64
CA ILE A 197 -9.91 3.48 5.23
C ILE A 197 -11.15 3.35 6.11
N ILE A 198 -10.96 3.54 7.41
CA ILE A 198 -12.07 3.62 8.37
C ILE A 198 -12.38 5.09 8.57
N LEU A 199 -13.47 5.55 7.97
CA LEU A 199 -13.98 6.88 8.20
C LEU A 199 -14.83 6.90 9.47
N ARG A 200 -14.47 7.74 10.44
CA ARG A 200 -15.21 7.82 11.70
C ARG A 200 -16.15 9.00 11.81
N SER A 201 -15.96 10.09 11.08
CA SER A 201 -16.95 11.18 11.07
C SER A 201 -16.74 12.14 9.91
N PHE A 202 -17.83 12.72 9.43
CA PHE A 202 -17.86 13.84 8.52
C PHE A 202 -18.35 15.06 9.26
N GLN A 203 -17.77 16.20 9.00
CA GLN A 203 -18.42 17.48 9.19
C GLN A 203 -18.46 18.18 7.83
N LEU A 204 -19.64 18.43 7.32
CA LEU A 204 -19.83 19.37 6.23
C LEU A 204 -19.75 20.78 6.82
N THR A 205 -18.72 21.52 6.45
CA THR A 205 -18.82 22.97 6.55
C THR A 205 -19.53 23.47 5.30
N ALA A 206 -20.85 23.35 5.27
CA ALA A 206 -21.64 24.20 4.40
C ALA A 206 -21.41 25.63 4.87
N SER A 207 -21.01 26.49 3.90
CA SER A 207 -20.76 27.90 4.14
C SER A 207 -21.69 28.49 5.17
N LEU A 208 -21.09 28.94 6.27
CA LEU A 208 -21.55 29.94 7.21
C LEU A 208 -22.95 30.51 6.97
N ARG A 209 -23.97 30.06 7.76
CA ARG A 209 -24.99 30.95 8.34
C ARG A 209 -25.99 30.32 9.33
N LEU A 210 -25.84 29.07 9.77
CA LEU A 210 -26.83 28.49 10.70
C LEU A 210 -26.24 27.76 11.92
N TRP A 211 -25.05 28.13 12.42
CA TRP A 211 -24.49 27.49 13.62
C TRP A 211 -24.07 28.49 14.71
N GLU A 212 -24.89 29.48 14.98
CA GLU A 212 -24.69 30.34 16.16
C GLU A 212 -25.44 29.88 17.42
N ASN A 213 -26.13 28.73 17.42
CA ASN A 213 -26.94 28.31 18.56
C ASN A 213 -26.84 26.82 18.95
N VAL A 214 -25.68 26.20 18.87
CA VAL A 214 -25.43 24.92 19.57
C VAL A 214 -24.33 25.16 20.58
N GLU A 215 -24.73 25.20 21.84
CA GLU A 215 -23.81 25.41 22.97
C GLU A 215 -22.72 24.33 22.99
N GLU A 216 -21.50 24.80 23.16
CA GLU A 216 -20.23 24.05 23.28
C GLU A 216 -20.24 22.99 24.41
N LYS A 217 -21.34 22.82 25.12
CA LYS A 217 -21.48 21.96 26.30
C LYS A 217 -21.75 20.49 26.02
N GLU A 218 -22.24 20.13 24.83
CA GLU A 218 -22.57 18.71 24.54
C GLU A 218 -21.48 17.93 23.83
N LEU A 219 -20.41 18.57 23.36
CA LEU A 219 -19.31 17.90 22.66
C LEU A 219 -18.19 17.38 23.58
N ASN A 220 -18.20 17.77 24.84
CA ASN A 220 -17.15 17.40 25.82
C ASN A 220 -17.52 16.22 26.75
N THR A 221 -18.63 15.53 26.52
CA THR A 221 -19.09 14.47 27.45
C THR A 221 -18.89 13.03 26.96
N ILE A 222 -18.25 12.81 25.83
CA ILE A 222 -17.86 11.44 25.46
C ILE A 222 -16.35 11.29 25.68
N THR A 223 -15.98 10.96 26.90
CA THR A 223 -14.63 10.56 27.24
C THR A 223 -14.30 9.20 26.62
N PRO A 224 -13.02 8.92 26.27
CA PRO A 224 -12.58 7.64 25.69
C PRO A 224 -12.91 6.39 26.53
N ASN A 225 -13.39 6.56 27.76
CA ASN A 225 -13.65 5.49 28.71
C ASN A 225 -15.09 4.92 28.67
N GLU A 226 -15.99 5.44 27.82
CA GLU A 226 -17.38 4.99 27.78
C GLU A 226 -17.74 4.07 26.61
N LEU A 227 -16.77 3.66 25.81
CA LEU A 227 -17.00 2.58 24.83
C LEU A 227 -16.87 1.23 25.57
N PRO A 228 -17.84 0.32 25.35
CA PRO A 228 -17.75 -1.02 25.94
C PRO A 228 -16.40 -1.67 25.59
N LYS A 229 -15.71 -2.18 26.59
CA LYS A 229 -14.38 -2.80 26.50
C LYS A 229 -14.32 -3.90 25.45
N THR A 230 -15.44 -4.56 25.16
CA THR A 230 -15.61 -5.58 24.14
C THR A 230 -15.40 -5.06 22.70
N ILE A 231 -15.57 -3.75 22.45
CA ILE A 231 -15.31 -3.17 21.14
C ILE A 231 -13.83 -2.83 20.96
N TRP A 232 -13.14 -2.49 22.05
CA TRP A 232 -11.68 -2.26 22.05
C TRP A 232 -10.89 -3.57 21.93
N ASP A 233 -11.29 -4.60 22.65
CA ASP A 233 -10.60 -5.89 22.69
C ASP A 233 -10.73 -6.64 21.34
N SER A 234 -11.83 -6.49 20.61
CA SER A 234 -11.97 -7.04 19.25
C SER A 234 -11.19 -6.28 18.18
N MET A 235 -10.71 -5.06 18.47
CA MET A 235 -9.91 -4.24 17.56
C MET A 235 -8.40 -4.39 17.76
N LEU A 236 -7.99 -5.00 18.89
CA LEU A 236 -6.58 -5.22 19.24
C LEU A 236 -6.17 -6.70 19.15
N SER A 237 -7.12 -7.62 18.92
CA SER A 237 -6.89 -9.06 18.86
C SER A 237 -6.95 -9.66 17.44
N GLU A 238 -6.94 -8.83 16.38
CA GLU A 238 -6.77 -9.28 14.99
C GLU A 238 -5.71 -8.44 14.26
#